data_86c55aaa96616fbef037799f0adee491
#
_entry.id   86c55aaa96616fbef037799f0adee491
#
_cell.length_a   1.000
_cell.length_b   1.000
_cell.length_c   1.000
_cell.angle_alpha   90.00
_cell.angle_beta   90.00
_cell.angle_gamma   90.00
#
_symmetry.space_group_name_H-M   'P 1'
#
loop_
_entity.id
_entity.type
_entity.pdbx_description
1 polymer ?
#
loop_
_entity_poly.entity_id
_entity_poly.type
_entity_poly.pdbx_seq_one_letter_code
_entity_poly.pdbx_strand_id
1 'polypeptide(L)'
;MTTKQKKLVDAKTQAQWFSRVRTAHQTETAEDYVELIADLIGAQNEARLSDLSARLGVSHATASKVLNRLKDEGYIDTQPYRAIFLTEKGETLARKCKERHKIVLDFLIRLGVSPATAEYDAEGLEHHISPETLEIFKNFKP
;
A
#
# COMPACT_ATOMS: atom_id res chain seq x y z
N MET A 1 41.76 -18.65 -16.12
CA MET A 1 40.49 -18.63 -15.35
C MET A 1 39.33 -18.40 -16.28
N THR A 2 38.50 -19.42 -16.49
CA THR A 2 37.25 -19.30 -17.23
C THR A 2 36.24 -18.60 -16.33
N THR A 3 35.87 -17.36 -16.65
CA THR A 3 34.76 -16.67 -16.00
C THR A 3 33.50 -17.47 -16.31
N LYS A 4 32.91 -18.09 -15.32
CA LYS A 4 31.60 -18.76 -15.45
C LYS A 4 30.59 -17.71 -15.94
N GLN A 5 30.12 -17.86 -17.18
CA GLN A 5 29.05 -17.03 -17.69
C GLN A 5 27.81 -17.19 -16.81
N LYS A 6 27.33 -16.09 -16.26
CA LYS A 6 26.11 -16.08 -15.44
C LYS A 6 24.92 -16.36 -16.34
N LYS A 7 24.22 -17.45 -16.08
CA LYS A 7 23.04 -17.82 -16.83
C LYS A 7 21.88 -16.90 -16.44
N LEU A 8 21.30 -16.20 -17.41
CA LEU A 8 20.11 -15.38 -17.20
C LEU A 8 18.87 -16.26 -17.13
N VAL A 9 17.89 -15.83 -16.34
CA VAL A 9 16.56 -16.41 -16.34
C VAL A 9 15.90 -16.19 -17.70
N ASP A 10 14.98 -17.09 -18.09
CA ASP A 10 14.19 -16.94 -19.32
C ASP A 10 13.52 -15.57 -19.41
N ALA A 11 13.58 -14.95 -20.59
CA ALA A 11 13.06 -13.59 -20.82
C ALA A 11 11.56 -13.48 -20.51
N LYS A 12 10.77 -14.48 -20.87
CA LYS A 12 9.33 -14.50 -20.59
C LYS A 12 9.04 -14.53 -19.08
N THR A 13 9.78 -15.33 -18.33
CA THR A 13 9.67 -15.43 -16.87
C THR A 13 10.07 -14.11 -16.22
N GLN A 14 11.19 -13.52 -16.64
CA GLN A 14 11.65 -12.23 -16.11
C GLN A 14 10.66 -11.10 -16.42
N ALA A 15 10.09 -11.09 -17.61
CA ALA A 15 9.05 -10.13 -17.98
C ALA A 15 7.81 -10.25 -17.09
N GLN A 16 7.44 -11.46 -16.67
CA GLN A 16 6.34 -11.66 -15.72
C GLN A 16 6.65 -11.06 -14.34
N TRP A 17 7.89 -11.18 -13.87
CA TRP A 17 8.31 -10.57 -12.60
C TRP A 17 8.18 -9.04 -12.63
N PHE A 18 8.67 -8.41 -13.69
CA PHE A 18 8.57 -6.95 -13.85
C PHE A 18 7.12 -6.49 -14.03
N SER A 19 6.30 -7.25 -14.76
CA SER A 19 4.88 -6.97 -14.93
C SER A 19 4.14 -6.97 -13.59
N ARG A 20 4.44 -7.94 -12.73
CA ARG A 20 3.85 -8.02 -11.39
C ARG A 20 4.19 -6.79 -10.54
N VAL A 21 5.46 -6.36 -10.56
CA VAL A 21 5.89 -5.16 -9.83
C VAL A 21 5.16 -3.92 -10.33
N ARG A 22 5.03 -3.75 -11.65
CA ARG A 22 4.28 -2.62 -12.23
C ARG A 22 2.82 -2.63 -11.82
N THR A 23 2.17 -3.80 -11.80
CA THR A 23 0.78 -3.93 -11.36
C THR A 23 0.64 -3.56 -9.87
N ALA A 24 1.55 -4.01 -9.04
CA ALA A 24 1.56 -3.67 -7.61
C ALA A 24 1.73 -2.15 -7.41
N HIS A 25 2.60 -1.49 -8.17
CA HIS A 25 2.74 -0.03 -8.11
C HIS A 25 1.46 0.71 -8.50
N GLN A 26 0.70 0.22 -9.48
CA GLN A 26 -0.57 0.83 -9.88
C GLN A 26 -1.61 0.78 -8.77
N THR A 27 -1.64 -0.31 -7.99
CA THR A 27 -2.60 -0.48 -6.90
C THR A 27 -2.13 0.17 -5.59
N GLU A 28 -0.84 0.33 -5.39
CA GLU A 28 -0.24 0.91 -4.19
C GLU A 28 -0.80 2.29 -3.85
N THR A 29 -0.92 3.16 -4.85
CA THR A 29 -1.46 4.51 -4.65
C THR A 29 -2.89 4.47 -4.13
N ALA A 30 -3.75 3.63 -4.70
CA ALA A 30 -5.13 3.47 -4.23
C ALA A 30 -5.17 2.96 -2.79
N GLU A 31 -4.34 1.97 -2.47
CA GLU A 31 -4.23 1.40 -1.14
C GLU A 31 -3.77 2.44 -0.11
N ASP A 32 -2.74 3.21 -0.42
CA ASP A 32 -2.23 4.28 0.46
C ASP A 32 -3.32 5.32 0.77
N TYR A 33 -4.05 5.74 -0.24
CA TYR A 33 -5.10 6.74 -0.07
C TYR A 33 -6.25 6.23 0.78
N VAL A 34 -6.78 5.04 0.50
CA VAL A 34 -7.92 4.51 1.27
C VAL A 34 -7.53 4.22 2.72
N GLU A 35 -6.33 3.74 2.96
CA GLU A 35 -5.83 3.49 4.31
C GLU A 35 -5.69 4.81 5.09
N LEU A 36 -5.11 5.83 4.48
CA LEU A 36 -4.97 7.14 5.12
C LEU A 36 -6.32 7.80 5.38
N ILE A 37 -7.25 7.70 4.43
CA ILE A 37 -8.62 8.22 4.62
C ILE A 37 -9.28 7.54 5.82
N ALA A 38 -9.16 6.21 5.93
CA ALA A 38 -9.70 5.47 7.06
C ALA A 38 -9.07 5.92 8.38
N ASP A 39 -7.76 6.12 8.41
CA ASP A 39 -7.05 6.58 9.60
C ASP A 39 -7.48 7.99 10.02
N LEU A 40 -7.64 8.90 9.07
CA LEU A 40 -8.10 10.28 9.34
C LEU A 40 -9.53 10.28 9.88
N ILE A 41 -10.43 9.50 9.29
CA ILE A 41 -11.81 9.38 9.78
C ILE A 41 -11.82 8.83 11.21
N GLY A 42 -11.01 7.82 11.48
CA GLY A 42 -10.90 7.22 12.82
C GLY A 42 -10.33 8.17 13.87
N ALA A 43 -9.37 9.01 13.48
CA ALA A 43 -8.66 9.90 14.40
C ALA A 43 -9.36 11.26 14.63
N GLN A 44 -9.98 11.82 13.59
CA GLN A 44 -10.54 13.20 13.62
C GLN A 44 -11.94 13.32 13.02
N ASN A 45 -12.60 12.20 12.76
CA ASN A 45 -13.97 12.07 12.24
C ASN A 45 -14.15 12.50 10.78
N GLU A 46 -13.14 13.07 10.13
CA GLU A 46 -13.22 13.46 8.72
C GLU A 46 -11.85 13.43 8.04
N ALA A 47 -11.87 13.22 6.73
CA ALA A 47 -10.71 13.33 5.87
C ALA A 47 -10.97 14.43 4.82
N ARG A 48 -10.00 15.32 4.64
CA ARG A 48 -10.06 16.42 3.69
C ARG A 48 -8.88 16.36 2.73
N LEU A 49 -9.05 17.00 1.57
CA LEU A 49 -7.98 17.10 0.56
C LEU A 49 -6.68 17.66 1.14
N SER A 50 -6.76 18.69 1.97
CA SER A 50 -5.59 19.30 2.60
C SER A 50 -4.84 18.33 3.50
N ASP A 51 -5.55 17.47 4.25
CA ASP A 51 -4.93 16.46 5.09
C ASP A 51 -4.18 15.42 4.26
N LEU A 52 -4.80 14.96 3.19
CA LEU A 52 -4.20 13.98 2.28
C LEU A 52 -2.94 14.54 1.61
N SER A 53 -3.04 15.75 1.07
CA SER A 53 -1.91 16.43 0.44
C SER A 53 -0.72 16.54 1.39
N ALA A 54 -0.95 17.02 2.60
CA ALA A 54 0.10 17.22 3.60
C ALA A 54 0.75 15.90 4.02
N ARG A 55 -0.05 14.87 4.31
CA ARG A 55 0.46 13.61 4.84
C ARG A 55 1.09 12.70 3.79
N LEU A 56 0.59 12.76 2.56
CA LEU A 56 1.18 12.02 1.44
C LEU A 56 2.36 12.74 0.79
N GLY A 57 2.56 14.01 1.12
CA GLY A 57 3.66 14.79 0.55
C GLY A 57 3.46 15.09 -0.93
N VAL A 58 2.22 15.32 -1.35
CA VAL A 58 1.86 15.62 -2.75
C VAL A 58 1.10 16.93 -2.85
N SER A 59 1.04 17.52 -4.06
CA SER A 59 0.27 18.74 -4.28
C SER A 59 -1.25 18.49 -4.17
N HIS A 60 -2.02 19.55 -3.92
CA HIS A 60 -3.48 19.48 -3.96
C HIS A 60 -4.00 18.99 -5.30
N ALA A 61 -3.38 19.44 -6.41
CA ALA A 61 -3.74 19.01 -7.74
C ALA A 61 -3.54 17.50 -7.95
N THR A 62 -2.41 16.97 -7.49
CA THR A 62 -2.11 15.55 -7.56
C THR A 62 -3.09 14.73 -6.73
N ALA A 63 -3.33 15.14 -5.47
CA ALA A 63 -4.27 14.45 -4.59
C ALA A 63 -5.69 14.47 -5.16
N SER A 64 -6.14 15.62 -5.66
CA SER A 64 -7.46 15.77 -6.29
C SER A 64 -7.65 14.84 -7.49
N LYS A 65 -6.63 14.72 -8.33
CA LYS A 65 -6.64 13.82 -9.50
C LYS A 65 -6.78 12.35 -9.08
N VAL A 66 -6.05 11.94 -8.06
CA VAL A 66 -6.13 10.57 -7.53
C VAL A 66 -7.50 10.32 -6.90
N LEU A 67 -8.03 11.28 -6.12
CA LEU A 67 -9.35 11.16 -5.51
C LEU A 67 -10.46 11.00 -6.56
N ASN A 68 -10.39 11.75 -7.65
CA ASN A 68 -11.35 11.61 -8.75
C ASN A 68 -11.32 10.21 -9.36
N ARG A 69 -10.12 9.65 -9.54
CA ARG A 69 -9.95 8.27 -10.02
C ARG A 69 -10.53 7.26 -9.02
N LEU A 70 -10.27 7.42 -7.73
CA LEU A 70 -10.79 6.54 -6.70
C LEU A 70 -12.32 6.60 -6.59
N LYS A 71 -12.88 7.77 -6.82
CA LYS A 71 -14.33 7.95 -6.90
C LYS A 71 -14.92 7.18 -8.09
N ASP A 72 -14.32 7.30 -9.25
CA ASP A 72 -14.74 6.58 -10.46
C ASP A 72 -14.63 5.06 -10.28
N GLU A 73 -13.60 4.60 -9.57
CA GLU A 73 -13.40 3.18 -9.25
C GLU A 73 -14.29 2.69 -8.10
N GLY A 74 -15.03 3.57 -7.44
CA GLY A 74 -16.01 3.20 -6.41
C GLY A 74 -15.46 3.01 -5.01
N TYR A 75 -14.25 3.48 -4.71
CA TYR A 75 -13.65 3.36 -3.38
C TYR A 75 -14.06 4.47 -2.42
N ILE A 76 -14.33 5.65 -2.93
CA ILE A 76 -14.68 6.83 -2.13
C ILE A 76 -15.92 7.51 -2.69
N ASP A 77 -16.55 8.31 -1.83
CA ASP A 77 -17.57 9.28 -2.20
C ASP A 77 -17.17 10.65 -1.68
N THR A 78 -17.49 11.69 -2.46
CA THR A 78 -17.21 13.07 -2.10
C THR A 78 -18.44 13.90 -2.35
N GLN A 79 -18.73 14.83 -1.42
CA GLN A 79 -19.75 15.86 -1.62
C GLN A 79 -19.08 17.21 -1.82
N PRO A 80 -19.65 18.13 -2.63
CA PRO A 80 -19.09 19.47 -2.81
C PRO A 80 -18.86 20.15 -1.46
N TYR A 81 -17.65 20.70 -1.27
CA TYR A 81 -17.21 21.41 -0.06
C TYR A 81 -17.20 20.56 1.23
N ARG A 82 -17.21 19.24 1.12
CA ARG A 82 -17.30 18.35 2.27
C ARG A 82 -16.18 17.33 2.33
N ALA A 83 -16.10 16.66 3.47
CA ALA A 83 -15.17 15.60 3.75
C ALA A 83 -15.33 14.42 2.77
N ILE A 84 -14.26 13.67 2.62
CA ILE A 84 -14.17 12.47 1.82
C ILE A 84 -14.64 11.28 2.66
N PHE A 85 -15.43 10.39 2.08
CA PHE A 85 -15.93 9.18 2.75
C PHE A 85 -15.51 7.94 1.98
N LEU A 86 -15.29 6.85 2.71
CA LEU A 86 -15.06 5.54 2.10
C LEU A 86 -16.43 4.88 1.81
N THR A 87 -16.51 4.24 0.65
CA THR A 87 -17.59 3.29 0.36
C THR A 87 -17.32 1.97 1.07
N GLU A 88 -18.26 1.03 1.05
CA GLU A 88 -18.03 -0.33 1.56
C GLU A 88 -16.80 -0.99 0.90
N LYS A 89 -16.64 -0.81 -0.41
CA LYS A 89 -15.47 -1.28 -1.17
C LYS A 89 -14.17 -0.65 -0.65
N GLY A 90 -14.19 0.66 -0.39
CA GLY A 90 -13.05 1.39 0.16
C GLY A 90 -12.70 0.95 1.58
N GLU A 91 -13.69 0.77 2.43
CA GLU A 91 -13.49 0.29 3.80
C GLU A 91 -12.90 -1.13 3.84
N THR A 92 -13.37 -2.00 2.96
CA THR A 92 -12.84 -3.37 2.84
C THR A 92 -11.37 -3.34 2.44
N LEU A 93 -11.02 -2.53 1.45
CA LEU A 93 -9.62 -2.38 1.03
C LEU A 93 -8.75 -1.80 2.15
N ALA A 94 -9.22 -0.78 2.85
CA ALA A 94 -8.50 -0.17 3.97
C ALA A 94 -8.22 -1.17 5.09
N ARG A 95 -9.19 -2.01 5.45
CA ARG A 95 -9.00 -3.07 6.45
C ARG A 95 -7.95 -4.10 6.02
N LYS A 96 -7.99 -4.53 4.76
CA LYS A 96 -6.99 -5.45 4.19
C LYS A 96 -5.59 -4.86 4.25
N CYS A 97 -5.44 -3.60 3.89
CA CYS A 97 -4.16 -2.90 3.93
C CYS A 97 -3.62 -2.81 5.36
N LYS A 98 -4.47 -2.45 6.30
CA LYS A 98 -4.10 -2.32 7.72
C LYS A 98 -3.67 -3.66 8.33
N GLU A 99 -4.39 -4.72 8.04
CA GLU A 99 -4.04 -6.07 8.48
C GLU A 99 -2.69 -6.51 7.88
N ARG A 100 -2.51 -6.29 6.60
CA ARG A 100 -1.27 -6.62 5.88
C ARG A 100 -0.08 -5.85 6.42
N HIS A 101 -0.25 -4.55 6.67
CA HIS A 101 0.78 -3.71 7.30
C HIS A 101 1.21 -4.28 8.66
N LYS A 102 0.25 -4.62 9.50
CA LYS A 102 0.51 -5.19 10.81
C LYS A 102 1.29 -6.50 10.74
N ILE A 103 0.89 -7.40 9.85
CA ILE A 103 1.57 -8.69 9.66
C ILE A 103 3.03 -8.49 9.26
N VAL A 104 3.27 -7.62 8.29
CA VAL A 104 4.63 -7.32 7.80
C VAL A 104 5.47 -6.66 8.90
N LEU A 105 4.91 -5.67 9.58
CA LEU A 105 5.59 -4.96 10.67
C LEU A 105 5.98 -5.92 11.79
N ASP A 106 5.04 -6.72 12.28
CA ASP A 106 5.27 -7.69 13.35
C ASP A 106 6.33 -8.72 12.95
N PHE A 107 6.31 -9.17 11.72
CA PHE A 107 7.31 -10.10 11.18
C PHE A 107 8.72 -9.49 11.20
N LEU A 108 8.88 -8.26 10.71
CA LEU A 108 10.16 -7.57 10.70
C LEU A 108 10.71 -7.37 12.10
N ILE A 109 9.86 -7.00 13.06
CA ILE A 109 10.24 -6.83 14.46
C ILE A 109 10.69 -8.17 15.06
N ARG A 110 9.98 -9.27 14.78
CA ARG A 110 10.38 -10.61 15.24
C ARG A 110 11.73 -11.05 14.67
N LEU A 111 12.06 -10.62 13.46
CA LEU A 111 13.39 -10.88 12.86
C LEU A 111 14.51 -10.07 13.51
N GLY A 112 14.20 -9.07 14.32
CA GLY A 112 15.19 -8.22 14.99
C GLY A 112 15.39 -6.86 14.32
N VAL A 113 14.57 -6.49 13.35
CA VAL A 113 14.60 -5.15 12.75
C VAL A 113 14.10 -4.14 13.78
N SER A 114 14.80 -3.02 13.92
CA SER A 114 14.37 -1.97 14.87
C SER A 114 12.99 -1.43 14.50
N PRO A 115 12.17 -1.02 15.49
CA PRO A 115 10.80 -0.53 15.22
C PRO A 115 10.73 0.58 14.19
N ALA A 116 11.62 1.56 14.24
CA ALA A 116 11.64 2.68 13.29
C ALA A 116 11.94 2.20 11.86
N THR A 117 12.92 1.33 11.68
CA THR A 117 13.25 0.76 10.37
C THR A 117 12.15 -0.16 9.87
N ALA A 118 11.56 -0.96 10.76
CA ALA A 118 10.46 -1.86 10.42
C ALA A 118 9.23 -1.11 9.89
N GLU A 119 8.86 0.02 10.52
CA GLU A 119 7.78 0.87 10.02
C GLU A 119 8.08 1.41 8.63
N TYR A 120 9.29 1.89 8.43
CA TYR A 120 9.72 2.45 7.16
C TYR A 120 9.68 1.40 6.04
N ASP A 121 10.23 0.21 6.30
CA ASP A 121 10.26 -0.86 5.32
C ASP A 121 8.88 -1.45 5.06
N ALA A 122 8.05 -1.59 6.08
CA ALA A 122 6.71 -2.15 5.98
C ALA A 122 5.81 -1.33 5.04
N GLU A 123 5.91 0.00 5.07
CA GLU A 123 5.12 0.88 4.19
C GLU A 123 5.28 0.55 2.70
N GLY A 124 6.48 0.21 2.27
CA GLY A 124 6.71 -0.20 0.89
C GLY A 124 6.45 -1.69 0.65
N LEU A 125 6.98 -2.52 1.52
CA LEU A 125 6.98 -3.97 1.36
C LEU A 125 5.58 -4.58 1.33
N GLU A 126 4.65 -4.07 2.13
CA GLU A 126 3.29 -4.61 2.26
C GLU A 126 2.51 -4.66 0.95
N HIS A 127 2.78 -3.73 0.02
CA HIS A 127 2.08 -3.65 -1.26
C HIS A 127 2.57 -4.66 -2.29
N HIS A 128 3.69 -5.31 -2.03
CA HIS A 128 4.39 -6.17 -2.99
C HIS A 128 4.44 -7.64 -2.57
N ILE A 129 3.75 -8.02 -1.49
CA ILE A 129 3.77 -9.36 -0.95
C ILE A 129 2.57 -10.17 -1.43
N SER A 130 2.83 -11.41 -1.88
CA SER A 130 1.76 -12.35 -2.22
C SER A 130 1.02 -12.84 -0.98
N PRO A 131 -0.23 -13.32 -1.15
CA PRO A 131 -0.96 -13.95 -0.04
C PRO A 131 -0.21 -15.12 0.59
N GLU A 132 0.49 -15.93 -0.20
CA GLU A 132 1.31 -17.04 0.29
C GLU A 132 2.41 -16.57 1.22
N THR A 133 3.19 -15.57 0.79
CA THR A 133 4.29 -15.02 1.61
C THR A 133 3.75 -14.34 2.86
N LEU A 134 2.64 -13.61 2.74
CA LEU A 134 2.01 -12.94 3.87
C LEU A 134 1.57 -13.95 4.96
N GLU A 135 1.01 -15.07 4.56
CA GLU A 135 0.60 -16.13 5.49
C GLU A 135 1.80 -16.73 6.23
N ILE A 136 2.92 -16.93 5.54
CA ILE A 136 4.17 -17.40 6.15
C ILE A 136 4.70 -16.37 7.15
N PHE A 137 4.69 -15.09 6.81
CA PHE A 137 5.10 -14.01 7.70
C PHE A 137 4.26 -13.98 8.97
N LYS A 138 2.95 -14.14 8.83
CA LYS A 138 1.99 -14.14 9.93
C LYS A 138 2.26 -15.25 10.94
N ASN A 139 2.62 -16.44 10.46
CA ASN A 139 2.80 -17.63 11.27
C ASN A 139 4.26 -17.89 11.69
N PHE A 140 5.17 -17.04 11.27
CA PHE A 140 6.59 -17.20 11.57
C PHE A 140 6.85 -17.02 13.08
N LYS A 141 7.53 -18.01 13.66
CA LYS A 141 8.02 -17.99 15.05
C LYS A 141 9.53 -18.10 15.01
N PRO A 142 10.27 -17.17 15.62
CA PRO A 142 11.72 -17.26 15.68
C PRO A 142 12.19 -18.45 16.52
#